data_2eb25287da400f65949a0ea69e96805a
#
_entry.id   2eb25287da400f65949a0ea69e96805a
#
_cell.length_a   1.000
_cell.length_b   1.000
_cell.length_c   1.000
_cell.angle_alpha   90.00
_cell.angle_beta   90.00
_cell.angle_gamma   90.00
#
_symmetry.space_group_name_H-M   'P 1'
#
loop_
_entity.id
_entity.type
_entity.pdbx_description
1 polymer ?
#
loop_
_entity_poly.entity_id
_entity_poly.type
_entity_poly.pdbx_seq_one_letter_code
_entity_poly.pdbx_strand_id
1 'polypeptide(L)'
;MFDNPFTPLFGGRPGFFFGREGILRRFDRAMSDYGSDDRALFITGSRGYGKAALLEQLSMRARAQGRKVIDVGSDNPIGGIMRHLVPFDEATKTIDPEVEISVMGTGGSLRAGSSSKTVRYERDDFEYVFLNACLEDGFKLLVTIDEIQKVSLDGVSLISEAFQMASRKGCDAMIAIAGLPYAYEPIIQKNGCAFLRRASYEQLGPLSADEVREALEESFGSIKGTSLEKDALELLLRESKGHPYIMQLQGYYLIDNINEKVQKVASQTLV
;
A
#
# COMPACT_ATOMS: atom_id res chain seq x y z
N MET A 1 -5.80 -29.94 -14.80
CA MET A 1 -5.35 -29.15 -13.66
C MET A 1 -6.00 -27.78 -13.77
N PHE A 2 -6.62 -27.30 -12.72
CA PHE A 2 -7.29 -26.01 -12.72
C PHE A 2 -6.32 -24.93 -12.28
N ASP A 3 -6.37 -23.76 -12.92
CA ASP A 3 -5.66 -22.59 -12.47
C ASP A 3 -6.28 -22.11 -11.15
N ASN A 4 -5.43 -21.83 -10.17
CA ASN A 4 -5.90 -21.41 -8.86
C ASN A 4 -5.95 -19.87 -8.78
N PRO A 5 -7.15 -19.25 -8.74
CA PRO A 5 -7.28 -17.80 -8.69
C PRO A 5 -7.02 -17.21 -7.29
N PHE A 6 -6.95 -18.07 -6.27
CA PHE A 6 -6.72 -17.64 -4.90
C PHE A 6 -5.22 -17.52 -4.60
N THR A 7 -4.82 -16.42 -4.03
CA THR A 7 -3.41 -16.09 -3.73
C THR A 7 -3.26 -15.67 -2.27
N PRO A 8 -3.21 -16.62 -1.32
CA PRO A 8 -3.14 -16.29 0.11
C PRO A 8 -1.72 -15.89 0.54
N LEU A 9 -0.98 -15.16 -0.28
CA LEU A 9 0.35 -14.67 0.05
C LEU A 9 0.26 -13.35 0.82
N PHE A 10 1.03 -13.21 1.89
CA PHE A 10 1.18 -11.94 2.57
C PHE A 10 1.87 -10.92 1.66
N GLY A 11 1.22 -9.78 1.43
CA GLY A 11 1.72 -8.75 0.51
C GLY A 11 1.58 -9.09 -0.98
N GLY A 12 0.98 -10.24 -1.31
CA GLY A 12 0.66 -10.61 -2.69
C GLY A 12 -0.56 -9.86 -3.21
N ARG A 13 -0.62 -9.70 -4.53
CA ARG A 13 -1.82 -9.18 -5.21
C ARG A 13 -2.84 -10.32 -5.28
N PRO A 14 -4.02 -10.17 -4.70
CA PRO A 14 -5.09 -11.12 -4.97
C PRO A 14 -5.47 -11.02 -6.45
N GLY A 15 -5.77 -12.16 -7.08
CA GLY A 15 -6.26 -12.19 -8.47
C GLY A 15 -7.54 -11.39 -8.66
N PHE A 16 -8.34 -11.31 -7.60
CA PHE A 16 -9.58 -10.54 -7.52
C PHE A 16 -9.58 -9.69 -6.25
N PHE A 17 -10.13 -8.47 -6.36
CA PHE A 17 -10.35 -7.56 -5.24
C PHE A 17 -11.85 -7.30 -5.10
N PHE A 18 -12.38 -7.58 -3.93
CA PHE A 18 -13.81 -7.46 -3.63
C PHE A 18 -14.06 -6.59 -2.41
N GLY A 19 -15.21 -5.96 -2.42
CA GLY A 19 -15.63 -5.07 -1.37
C GLY A 19 -14.90 -3.72 -1.40
N ARG A 20 -15.23 -2.88 -0.46
CA ARG A 20 -14.62 -1.55 -0.31
C ARG A 20 -14.95 -0.56 -1.44
N GLU A 21 -15.94 -0.83 -2.29
CA GLU A 21 -16.34 0.03 -3.41
C GLU A 21 -16.65 1.46 -2.95
N GLY A 22 -17.16 1.61 -1.72
CA GLY A 22 -17.40 2.92 -1.12
C GLY A 22 -16.12 3.76 -1.02
N ILE A 23 -15.03 3.15 -0.54
CA ILE A 23 -13.73 3.80 -0.41
C ILE A 23 -13.17 4.13 -1.80
N LEU A 24 -13.21 3.14 -2.71
CA LEU A 24 -12.71 3.30 -4.07
C LEU A 24 -13.44 4.44 -4.82
N ARG A 25 -14.78 4.49 -4.74
CA ARG A 25 -15.56 5.57 -5.38
C ARG A 25 -15.27 6.95 -4.80
N ARG A 26 -15.06 7.08 -3.47
CA ARG A 26 -14.66 8.35 -2.87
C ARG A 26 -13.27 8.77 -3.32
N PHE A 27 -12.32 7.83 -3.35
CA PHE A 27 -10.97 8.08 -3.86
C PHE A 27 -10.99 8.52 -5.33
N ASP A 28 -11.77 7.85 -6.21
CA ASP A 28 -11.89 8.23 -7.62
C ASP A 28 -12.40 9.67 -7.77
N ARG A 29 -13.38 10.09 -6.97
CA ARG A 29 -13.85 11.48 -6.95
C ARG A 29 -12.79 12.45 -6.45
N ALA A 30 -12.08 12.09 -5.39
CA ALA A 30 -11.04 12.92 -4.79
C ALA A 30 -9.88 13.22 -5.76
N MET A 31 -9.64 12.35 -6.76
CA MET A 31 -8.61 12.58 -7.78
C MET A 31 -8.89 13.82 -8.65
N SER A 32 -10.15 14.25 -8.76
CA SER A 32 -10.56 15.47 -9.48
C SER A 32 -11.12 16.57 -8.58
N ASP A 33 -11.36 16.27 -7.29
CA ASP A 33 -11.86 17.21 -6.29
C ASP A 33 -10.76 17.63 -5.32
N TYR A 34 -10.18 18.81 -5.54
CA TYR A 34 -9.09 19.34 -4.71
C TYR A 34 -9.52 19.69 -3.28
N GLY A 35 -10.81 19.84 -3.02
CA GLY A 35 -11.37 20.12 -1.70
C GLY A 35 -11.70 18.88 -0.86
N SER A 36 -11.58 17.70 -1.44
CA SER A 36 -11.96 16.45 -0.77
C SER A 36 -10.96 16.01 0.31
N ASP A 37 -11.47 15.64 1.48
CA ASP A 37 -10.66 15.03 2.55
C ASP A 37 -10.12 13.64 2.15
N ASP A 38 -10.79 12.95 1.21
CA ASP A 38 -10.37 11.65 0.66
C ASP A 38 -9.08 11.75 -0.20
N ARG A 39 -8.50 12.94 -0.37
CA ARG A 39 -7.15 13.12 -0.93
C ARG A 39 -6.05 12.66 0.02
N ALA A 40 -6.37 12.53 1.30
CA ALA A 40 -5.53 11.89 2.30
C ALA A 40 -6.34 10.77 2.97
N LEU A 41 -5.87 9.53 2.87
CA LEU A 41 -6.52 8.37 3.47
C LEU A 41 -5.65 7.79 4.58
N PHE A 42 -6.24 7.58 5.75
CA PHE A 42 -5.63 6.84 6.85
C PHE A 42 -6.40 5.52 7.03
N ILE A 43 -5.81 4.44 6.59
CA ILE A 43 -6.43 3.11 6.57
C ILE A 43 -5.89 2.29 7.73
N THR A 44 -6.77 1.79 8.59
CA THR A 44 -6.40 0.86 9.66
C THR A 44 -7.16 -0.46 9.55
N GLY A 45 -6.68 -1.45 10.24
CA GLY A 45 -7.32 -2.76 10.32
C GLY A 45 -6.36 -3.82 10.81
N SER A 46 -6.89 -4.92 11.33
CA SER A 46 -6.10 -6.07 11.74
C SER A 46 -5.36 -6.69 10.55
N ARG A 47 -4.40 -7.56 10.84
CA ARG A 47 -3.69 -8.30 9.78
C ARG A 47 -4.68 -9.15 8.97
N GLY A 48 -4.48 -9.21 7.66
CA GLY A 48 -5.33 -10.00 6.76
C GLY A 48 -6.64 -9.32 6.33
N TYR A 49 -6.97 -8.11 6.79
CA TYR A 49 -8.18 -7.39 6.38
C TYR A 49 -8.04 -6.60 5.06
N GLY A 50 -6.97 -6.85 4.29
CA GLY A 50 -6.86 -6.34 2.93
C GLY A 50 -6.29 -4.92 2.81
N LYS A 51 -5.58 -4.39 3.82
CA LYS A 51 -4.97 -3.05 3.76
C LYS A 51 -4.03 -2.87 2.57
N ALA A 52 -3.05 -3.77 2.41
CA ALA A 52 -2.10 -3.73 1.31
C ALA A 52 -2.80 -3.90 -0.06
N ALA A 53 -3.81 -4.78 -0.15
CA ALA A 53 -4.60 -4.95 -1.35
C ALA A 53 -5.39 -3.69 -1.71
N LEU A 54 -5.94 -2.98 -0.71
CA LEU A 54 -6.61 -1.70 -0.94
C LEU A 54 -5.61 -0.62 -1.42
N LEU A 55 -4.43 -0.48 -0.79
CA LEU A 55 -3.40 0.46 -1.24
C LEU A 55 -3.01 0.19 -2.71
N GLU A 56 -2.85 -1.08 -3.09
CA GLU A 56 -2.56 -1.45 -4.48
C GLU A 56 -3.70 -1.05 -5.44
N GLN A 57 -4.96 -1.23 -5.05
CA GLN A 57 -6.11 -0.80 -5.87
C GLN A 57 -6.13 0.72 -6.04
N LEU A 58 -5.84 1.48 -4.99
CA LEU A 58 -5.72 2.94 -5.07
C LEU A 58 -4.57 3.34 -6.02
N SER A 59 -3.42 2.67 -5.90
CA SER A 59 -2.26 2.88 -6.77
C SER A 59 -2.56 2.59 -8.24
N MET A 60 -3.22 1.48 -8.54
CA MET A 60 -3.64 1.13 -9.91
C MET A 60 -4.59 2.17 -10.52
N ARG A 61 -5.60 2.61 -9.76
CA ARG A 61 -6.56 3.63 -10.20
C ARG A 61 -5.88 4.98 -10.44
N ALA A 62 -4.95 5.37 -9.56
CA ALA A 62 -4.19 6.59 -9.71
C ALA A 62 -3.29 6.57 -10.96
N ARG A 63 -2.59 5.45 -11.21
CA ARG A 63 -1.80 5.25 -12.44
C ARG A 63 -2.66 5.32 -13.69
N ALA A 64 -3.84 4.71 -13.68
CA ALA A 64 -4.78 4.75 -14.80
C ALA A 64 -5.26 6.17 -15.12
N GLN A 65 -5.22 7.08 -14.16
CA GLN A 65 -5.53 8.51 -14.34
C GLN A 65 -4.28 9.39 -14.56
N GLY A 66 -3.13 8.78 -14.88
CA GLY A 66 -1.90 9.49 -15.22
C GLY A 66 -1.17 10.10 -14.02
N ARG A 67 -1.47 9.68 -12.78
CA ARG A 67 -0.72 10.11 -11.61
C ARG A 67 0.58 9.33 -11.48
N LYS A 68 1.65 10.02 -11.11
CA LYS A 68 2.85 9.37 -10.60
C LYS A 68 2.50 8.73 -9.25
N VAL A 69 2.77 7.44 -9.13
CA VAL A 69 2.52 6.71 -7.89
C VAL A 69 3.85 6.29 -7.29
N ILE A 70 4.05 6.62 -6.04
CA ILE A 70 5.22 6.26 -5.25
C ILE A 70 4.75 5.35 -4.10
N ASP A 71 4.97 4.04 -4.27
CA ASP A 71 4.69 3.06 -3.25
C ASP A 71 5.96 2.85 -2.42
N VAL A 72 5.94 3.21 -1.14
CA VAL A 72 7.09 3.11 -0.26
C VAL A 72 6.84 2.19 0.93
N GLY A 73 7.87 1.46 1.30
CA GLY A 73 7.89 0.67 2.53
C GLY A 73 8.12 1.52 3.76
N SER A 74 7.79 0.97 4.92
CA SER A 74 7.91 1.62 6.22
C SER A 74 9.34 1.80 6.73
N ASP A 75 10.32 1.09 6.18
CA ASP A 75 11.70 1.10 6.70
C ASP A 75 12.41 2.45 6.47
N ASN A 76 12.20 3.06 5.31
CA ASN A 76 12.71 4.39 4.98
C ASN A 76 11.80 5.11 3.98
N PRO A 77 10.61 5.55 4.38
CA PRO A 77 9.65 6.16 3.48
C PRO A 77 10.14 7.50 2.90
N ILE A 78 10.83 8.31 3.68
CA ILE A 78 11.39 9.60 3.24
C ILE A 78 12.41 9.38 2.13
N GLY A 79 13.41 8.53 2.35
CA GLY A 79 14.40 8.17 1.33
C GLY A 79 13.78 7.48 0.12
N GLY A 80 12.70 6.70 0.32
CA GLY A 80 11.92 6.09 -0.75
C GLY A 80 11.27 7.14 -1.65
N ILE A 81 10.56 8.11 -1.07
CA ILE A 81 9.93 9.21 -1.81
C ILE A 81 10.99 10.04 -2.54
N MET A 82 12.07 10.40 -1.87
CA MET A 82 13.16 11.20 -2.44
C MET A 82 13.75 10.54 -3.70
N ARG A 83 14.09 9.25 -3.65
CA ARG A 83 14.64 8.53 -4.81
C ARG A 83 13.75 8.54 -6.04
N HIS A 84 12.43 8.66 -5.85
CA HIS A 84 11.48 8.71 -6.96
C HIS A 84 11.23 10.13 -7.47
N LEU A 85 11.53 11.15 -6.68
CA LEU A 85 11.31 12.55 -7.05
C LEU A 85 12.56 13.21 -7.64
N VAL A 86 13.76 12.80 -7.21
CA VAL A 86 15.01 13.33 -7.77
C VAL A 86 15.30 12.64 -9.11
N PRO A 87 15.55 13.39 -10.21
CA PRO A 87 15.99 12.81 -11.48
C PRO A 87 17.28 12.01 -11.30
N PHE A 88 17.39 10.86 -11.99
CA PHE A 88 18.53 9.95 -11.88
C PHE A 88 19.87 10.64 -12.13
N ASP A 89 19.91 11.60 -13.07
CA ASP A 89 21.12 12.35 -13.42
C ASP A 89 21.60 13.30 -12.31
N GLU A 90 20.69 13.80 -11.49
CA GLU A 90 21.03 14.60 -10.32
C GLU A 90 21.39 13.74 -9.10
N ALA A 91 20.71 12.61 -8.92
CA ALA A 91 21.04 11.65 -7.88
C ALA A 91 22.48 11.10 -8.03
N THR A 92 22.95 10.96 -9.27
CA THR A 92 24.34 10.50 -9.56
C THR A 92 25.39 11.57 -9.27
N LYS A 93 25.02 12.85 -9.41
CA LYS A 93 25.92 13.98 -9.09
C LYS A 93 25.99 14.25 -7.58
N THR A 94 24.94 13.93 -6.84
CA THR A 94 24.89 14.10 -5.37
C THR A 94 25.48 12.90 -4.63
N ILE A 95 25.71 11.77 -5.31
CA ILE A 95 26.39 10.59 -4.78
C ILE A 95 27.79 10.52 -5.43
N ASP A 96 28.57 11.57 -5.26
CA ASP A 96 30.01 11.49 -5.47
C ASP A 96 30.58 10.70 -4.30
N PRO A 97 31.23 9.52 -4.52
CA PRO A 97 31.75 8.71 -3.42
C PRO A 97 32.89 9.38 -2.67
N GLU A 98 33.33 10.55 -3.09
CA GLU A 98 34.41 11.34 -2.48
C GLU A 98 33.99 12.64 -1.78
N VAL A 99 32.68 12.90 -1.62
CA VAL A 99 32.25 14.03 -0.77
C VAL A 99 32.48 13.65 0.69
N GLU A 100 33.65 13.98 1.21
CA GLU A 100 33.89 14.16 2.64
C GLU A 100 32.87 15.20 3.15
N ILE A 101 31.81 14.75 3.81
CA ILE A 101 31.00 15.63 4.62
C ILE A 101 31.85 15.99 5.83
N SER A 102 32.50 17.14 5.76
CA SER A 102 33.14 17.75 6.91
C SER A 102 32.07 18.16 7.90
N VAL A 103 31.76 17.27 8.84
CA VAL A 103 31.03 17.62 10.05
C VAL A 103 31.93 18.56 10.84
N MET A 104 31.63 19.84 10.83
CA MET A 104 32.22 20.79 11.74
C MET A 104 31.84 20.42 13.17
N GLY A 105 32.77 19.82 13.90
CA GLY A 105 32.64 19.58 15.32
C GLY A 105 33.29 18.27 15.76
N THR A 106 34.55 18.36 16.21
CA THR A 106 35.35 17.39 16.97
C THR A 106 35.87 16.15 16.23
N GLY A 107 37.22 16.13 16.13
CA GLY A 107 38.02 15.13 15.48
C GLY A 107 37.80 13.69 15.89
N GLY A 108 37.75 12.85 14.88
CA GLY A 108 37.80 11.40 14.97
C GLY A 108 37.87 10.82 13.57
N SER A 109 39.03 10.31 13.21
CA SER A 109 39.26 9.59 11.95
C SER A 109 38.48 8.28 11.97
N LEU A 110 37.51 8.11 11.07
CA LEU A 110 36.82 6.84 10.85
C LEU A 110 37.40 6.13 9.62
N ARG A 111 38.03 4.98 9.87
CA ARG A 111 38.46 4.03 8.84
C ARG A 111 37.24 3.47 8.09
N ALA A 112 37.36 3.44 6.76
CA ALA A 112 36.35 2.85 5.87
C ALA A 112 36.24 1.35 6.09
N GLY A 113 35.17 0.94 6.74
CA GLY A 113 34.62 -0.41 6.67
C GLY A 113 33.38 -0.37 5.78
N SER A 114 33.20 -1.35 4.89
CA SER A 114 32.06 -1.47 3.99
C SER A 114 30.77 -1.62 4.77
N SER A 115 30.13 -0.50 5.05
CA SER A 115 28.78 -0.45 5.59
C SER A 115 27.93 0.40 4.65
N SER A 116 26.79 -0.13 4.28
CA SER A 116 25.76 0.56 3.50
C SER A 116 25.55 1.97 4.05
N LYS A 117 25.99 2.99 3.29
CA LYS A 117 25.79 4.39 3.67
C LYS A 117 24.28 4.66 3.66
N THR A 118 23.65 4.73 4.81
CA THR A 118 22.32 5.27 4.96
C THR A 118 22.42 6.77 4.73
N VAL A 119 22.03 7.24 3.56
CA VAL A 119 21.94 8.67 3.27
C VAL A 119 20.83 9.23 4.19
N ARG A 120 21.21 10.04 5.16
CA ARG A 120 20.26 10.80 5.98
C ARG A 120 20.00 12.10 5.25
N TYR A 121 18.82 12.20 4.65
CA TYR A 121 18.34 13.49 4.16
C TYR A 121 17.96 14.35 5.35
N GLU A 122 18.43 15.60 5.35
CA GLU A 122 17.98 16.59 6.33
C GLU A 122 16.51 16.94 6.05
N ARG A 123 15.83 17.46 7.07
CA ARG A 123 14.40 17.82 6.98
C ARG A 123 14.14 18.80 5.82
N ASP A 124 14.98 19.83 5.73
CA ASP A 124 14.84 20.89 4.74
C ASP A 124 15.03 20.37 3.30
N ASP A 125 15.90 19.36 3.11
CA ASP A 125 16.13 18.73 1.81
C ASP A 125 14.88 17.99 1.32
N PHE A 126 14.20 17.25 2.20
CA PHE A 126 12.99 16.50 1.85
C PHE A 126 11.86 17.46 1.45
N GLU A 127 11.59 18.47 2.27
CA GLU A 127 10.53 19.44 2.02
C GLU A 127 10.79 20.21 0.71
N TYR A 128 12.03 20.60 0.47
CA TYR A 128 12.41 21.31 -0.74
C TYR A 128 12.22 20.46 -2.01
N VAL A 129 12.76 19.24 -2.02
CA VAL A 129 12.63 18.32 -3.18
C VAL A 129 11.18 17.95 -3.42
N PHE A 130 10.45 17.61 -2.37
CA PHE A 130 9.04 17.23 -2.47
C PHE A 130 8.20 18.36 -3.04
N LEU A 131 8.37 19.58 -2.53
CA LEU A 131 7.60 20.72 -2.96
C LEU A 131 7.93 21.13 -4.41
N ASN A 132 9.21 21.14 -4.77
CA ASN A 132 9.62 21.47 -6.14
C ASN A 132 9.04 20.50 -7.17
N ALA A 133 9.11 19.19 -6.88
CA ALA A 133 8.50 18.19 -7.75
C ALA A 133 6.97 18.40 -7.87
N CYS A 134 6.30 18.72 -6.77
CA CYS A 134 4.86 18.93 -6.76
C CYS A 134 4.43 20.25 -7.45
N LEU A 135 5.35 21.21 -7.61
CA LEU A 135 5.08 22.49 -8.30
C LEU A 135 5.32 22.41 -9.81
N GLU A 136 5.86 21.33 -10.34
CA GLU A 136 5.98 21.12 -11.78
C GLU A 136 4.59 21.14 -12.45
N ASP A 137 4.48 21.80 -13.59
CA ASP A 137 3.21 21.95 -14.30
C ASP A 137 2.65 20.58 -14.72
N GLY A 138 1.39 20.34 -14.39
CA GLY A 138 0.71 19.08 -14.68
C GLY A 138 1.14 17.88 -13.81
N PHE A 139 2.05 18.04 -12.84
CA PHE A 139 2.48 16.95 -11.96
C PHE A 139 1.37 16.54 -11.00
N LYS A 140 1.05 15.25 -11.00
CA LYS A 140 0.04 14.65 -10.14
C LYS A 140 0.66 13.50 -9.38
N LEU A 141 0.56 13.49 -8.07
CA LEU A 141 1.23 12.53 -7.19
C LEU A 141 0.22 11.75 -6.34
N LEU A 142 0.48 10.46 -6.19
CA LEU A 142 -0.02 9.65 -5.07
C LEU A 142 1.18 9.00 -4.38
N VAL A 143 1.26 9.15 -3.07
CA VAL A 143 2.19 8.37 -2.22
C VAL A 143 1.39 7.36 -1.42
N THR A 144 1.83 6.09 -1.41
CA THR A 144 1.27 5.08 -0.52
C THR A 144 2.33 4.58 0.46
N ILE A 145 1.93 4.37 1.71
CA ILE A 145 2.81 3.86 2.77
C ILE A 145 2.07 2.74 3.51
N ASP A 146 2.60 1.52 3.47
CA ASP A 146 2.06 0.43 4.28
C ASP A 146 2.85 0.28 5.60
N GLU A 147 2.22 -0.35 6.59
CA GLU A 147 2.81 -0.61 7.92
C GLU A 147 3.30 0.67 8.63
N ILE A 148 2.54 1.77 8.56
CA ILE A 148 2.93 3.10 9.08
C ILE A 148 3.38 3.08 10.54
N GLN A 149 2.95 2.11 11.34
CA GLN A 149 3.38 1.95 12.73
C GLN A 149 4.88 1.64 12.89
N LYS A 150 5.57 1.27 11.82
CA LYS A 150 7.02 1.04 11.83
C LYS A 150 7.81 2.33 11.55
N VAL A 151 7.15 3.35 11.03
CA VAL A 151 7.76 4.66 10.76
C VAL A 151 7.85 5.45 12.05
N SER A 152 8.97 6.14 12.27
CA SER A 152 9.09 7.02 13.44
C SER A 152 8.06 8.16 13.38
N LEU A 153 7.55 8.58 14.51
CA LEU A 153 6.60 9.70 14.58
C LEU A 153 7.17 11.01 13.99
N ASP A 154 8.48 11.22 14.08
CA ASP A 154 9.12 12.37 13.45
C ASP A 154 9.16 12.24 11.93
N GLY A 155 9.37 11.04 11.40
CA GLY A 155 9.27 10.77 9.96
C GLY A 155 7.85 10.98 9.43
N VAL A 156 6.84 10.53 10.18
CA VAL A 156 5.42 10.76 9.83
C VAL A 156 5.08 12.25 9.87
N SER A 157 5.59 12.98 10.89
CA SER A 157 5.42 14.43 10.98
C SER A 157 5.99 15.16 9.77
N LEU A 158 7.21 14.82 9.36
CA LEU A 158 7.87 15.41 8.21
C LEU A 158 7.08 15.18 6.91
N ILE A 159 6.61 13.96 6.68
CA ILE A 159 5.75 13.65 5.53
C ILE A 159 4.45 14.46 5.58
N SER A 160 3.80 14.52 6.75
CA SER A 160 2.57 15.28 6.93
C SER A 160 2.75 16.77 6.65
N GLU A 161 3.85 17.36 7.09
CA GLU A 161 4.17 18.78 6.85
C GLU A 161 4.44 19.07 5.38
N ALA A 162 5.18 18.20 4.69
CA ALA A 162 5.44 18.32 3.26
C ALA A 162 4.13 18.29 2.44
N PHE A 163 3.22 17.35 2.74
CA PHE A 163 1.91 17.30 2.10
C PHE A 163 1.03 18.52 2.45
N GLN A 164 1.11 19.01 3.67
CA GLN A 164 0.40 20.23 4.06
C GLN A 164 0.91 21.45 3.29
N MET A 165 2.22 21.56 3.08
CA MET A 165 2.79 22.65 2.28
C MET A 165 2.39 22.54 0.80
N ALA A 166 2.48 21.36 0.22
CA ALA A 166 2.04 21.11 -1.15
C ALA A 166 0.56 21.47 -1.35
N SER A 167 -0.31 21.06 -0.40
CA SER A 167 -1.74 21.41 -0.44
C SER A 167 -1.98 22.93 -0.38
N ARG A 168 -1.26 23.67 0.46
CA ARG A 168 -1.34 25.13 0.54
C ARG A 168 -0.89 25.83 -0.74
N LYS A 169 -0.01 25.20 -1.50
CA LYS A 169 0.49 25.70 -2.79
C LYS A 169 -0.40 25.29 -3.97
N GLY A 170 -1.48 24.54 -3.71
CA GLY A 170 -2.38 24.05 -4.76
C GLY A 170 -1.82 22.87 -5.58
N CYS A 171 -0.81 22.19 -5.08
CA CYS A 171 -0.23 21.03 -5.75
C CYS A 171 -1.20 19.83 -5.76
N ASP A 172 -1.19 19.06 -6.84
CA ASP A 172 -2.01 17.85 -6.97
C ASP A 172 -1.30 16.62 -6.35
N ALA A 173 -1.15 16.64 -5.03
CA ALA A 173 -0.56 15.56 -4.25
C ALA A 173 -1.59 14.88 -3.35
N MET A 174 -1.62 13.54 -3.38
CA MET A 174 -2.48 12.67 -2.56
C MET A 174 -1.62 11.69 -1.76
N ILE A 175 -2.15 11.23 -0.64
CA ILE A 175 -1.49 10.22 0.20
C ILE A 175 -2.48 9.20 0.73
N ALA A 176 -2.08 7.93 0.72
CA ALA A 176 -2.80 6.86 1.40
C ALA A 176 -1.83 6.08 2.30
N ILE A 177 -2.09 6.07 3.58
CA ILE A 177 -1.27 5.35 4.56
C ILE A 177 -2.09 4.23 5.21
N ALA A 178 -1.43 3.10 5.43
CA ALA A 178 -2.07 1.96 6.06
C ALA A 178 -1.27 1.46 7.27
N GLY A 179 -1.97 0.96 8.28
CA GLY A 179 -1.33 0.43 9.47
C GLY A 179 -2.27 -0.36 10.39
N LEU A 180 -1.73 -0.77 11.52
CA LEU A 180 -2.51 -1.39 12.57
C LEU A 180 -3.33 -0.35 13.35
N PRO A 181 -4.48 -0.71 13.95
CA PRO A 181 -5.38 0.26 14.59
C PRO A 181 -4.70 1.14 15.64
N TYR A 182 -3.75 0.59 16.39
CA TYR A 182 -3.04 1.34 17.44
C TYR A 182 -2.09 2.43 16.90
N ALA A 183 -1.81 2.44 15.60
CA ALA A 183 -0.95 3.45 14.99
C ALA A 183 -1.64 4.81 14.84
N TYR A 184 -2.96 4.81 14.75
CA TYR A 184 -3.73 6.02 14.44
C TYR A 184 -3.57 7.10 15.51
N GLU A 185 -3.89 6.77 16.74
CA GLU A 185 -3.95 7.74 17.85
C GLU A 185 -2.62 8.47 18.10
N PRO A 186 -1.46 7.77 18.21
CA PRO A 186 -0.17 8.45 18.39
C PRO A 186 0.18 9.41 17.25
N ILE A 187 -0.20 9.06 16.01
CA ILE A 187 0.09 9.88 14.83
C ILE A 187 -0.75 11.15 14.84
N ILE A 188 -2.06 11.06 15.05
CA ILE A 188 -2.93 12.24 15.01
C ILE A 188 -2.68 13.21 16.18
N GLN A 189 -2.15 12.70 17.30
CA GLN A 189 -1.78 13.53 18.45
C GLN A 189 -0.40 14.17 18.29
N LYS A 190 0.46 13.68 17.39
CA LYS A 190 1.79 14.23 17.17
C LYS A 190 1.71 15.64 16.59
N ASN A 191 2.51 16.55 17.15
CA ASN A 191 2.73 17.85 16.53
C ASN A 191 3.34 17.69 15.15
N GLY A 192 2.91 18.50 14.17
CA GLY A 192 3.32 18.38 12.77
C GLY A 192 2.40 17.48 11.93
N CYS A 193 1.58 16.60 12.53
CA CYS A 193 0.66 15.74 11.81
C CYS A 193 -0.72 16.37 11.53
N ALA A 194 -0.81 17.70 11.47
CA ALA A 194 -2.07 18.41 11.27
C ALA A 194 -2.77 18.06 9.93
N PHE A 195 -2.01 17.74 8.90
CA PHE A 195 -2.54 17.31 7.60
C PHE A 195 -3.20 15.93 7.73
N LEU A 196 -2.51 14.95 8.32
CA LEU A 196 -3.04 13.59 8.52
C LEU A 196 -4.21 13.54 9.51
N ARG A 197 -4.32 14.51 10.42
CA ARG A 197 -5.47 14.63 11.33
C ARG A 197 -6.78 14.92 10.59
N ARG A 198 -6.72 15.49 9.39
CA ARG A 198 -7.88 15.77 8.52
C ARG A 198 -8.09 14.70 7.46
N ALA A 199 -7.22 13.70 7.39
CA ALA A 199 -7.37 12.60 6.46
C ALA A 199 -8.66 11.83 6.73
N SER A 200 -9.31 11.35 5.68
CA SER A 200 -10.40 10.39 5.81
C SER A 200 -9.89 9.12 6.49
N TYR A 201 -10.52 8.76 7.60
CA TYR A 201 -10.15 7.59 8.39
C TYR A 201 -11.01 6.40 8.02
N GLU A 202 -10.35 5.31 7.64
CA GLU A 202 -10.99 4.05 7.24
C GLU A 202 -10.51 2.91 8.12
N GLN A 203 -11.40 2.36 8.92
CA GLN A 203 -11.13 1.16 9.69
C GLN A 203 -11.66 -0.07 8.96
N LEU A 204 -10.77 -0.86 8.37
CA LEU A 204 -11.15 -2.09 7.69
C LEU A 204 -11.51 -3.16 8.72
N GLY A 205 -12.70 -3.69 8.56
CA GLY A 205 -13.22 -4.85 9.26
C GLY A 205 -13.44 -6.04 8.33
N PRO A 206 -14.16 -7.08 8.79
CA PRO A 206 -14.55 -8.18 7.95
C PRO A 206 -15.41 -7.70 6.76
N LEU A 207 -15.35 -8.42 5.66
CA LEU A 207 -16.29 -8.29 4.54
C LEU A 207 -17.68 -8.74 4.98
N SER A 208 -18.72 -8.16 4.38
CA SER A 208 -20.08 -8.65 4.55
C SER A 208 -20.25 -10.04 3.92
N ALA A 209 -21.31 -10.74 4.31
CA ALA A 209 -21.62 -12.05 3.72
C ALA A 209 -21.83 -11.96 2.19
N ASP A 210 -22.44 -10.87 1.72
CA ASP A 210 -22.69 -10.66 0.29
C ASP A 210 -21.37 -10.39 -0.46
N GLU A 211 -20.45 -9.57 0.08
CA GLU A 211 -19.13 -9.34 -0.51
C GLU A 211 -18.30 -10.63 -0.59
N VAL A 212 -18.35 -11.48 0.45
CA VAL A 212 -17.65 -12.78 0.44
C VAL A 212 -18.30 -13.72 -0.57
N ARG A 213 -19.63 -13.74 -0.66
CA ARG A 213 -20.38 -14.55 -1.63
C ARG A 213 -19.99 -14.18 -3.06
N GLU A 214 -20.05 -12.90 -3.39
CA GLU A 214 -19.67 -12.37 -4.71
C GLU A 214 -18.20 -12.73 -5.02
N ALA A 215 -17.30 -12.54 -4.06
CA ALA A 215 -15.89 -12.89 -4.21
C ALA A 215 -15.67 -14.38 -4.53
N LEU A 216 -16.34 -15.26 -3.81
CA LEU A 216 -16.22 -16.71 -4.02
C LEU A 216 -16.86 -17.14 -5.34
N GLU A 217 -18.06 -16.67 -5.66
CA GLU A 217 -18.77 -17.00 -6.91
C GLU A 217 -17.97 -16.55 -8.14
N GLU A 218 -17.44 -15.34 -8.14
CA GLU A 218 -16.63 -14.84 -9.24
C GLU A 218 -15.29 -15.57 -9.36
N SER A 219 -14.60 -15.81 -8.23
CA SER A 219 -13.33 -16.53 -8.23
C SER A 219 -13.48 -17.96 -8.74
N PHE A 220 -14.49 -18.72 -8.27
CA PHE A 220 -14.75 -20.06 -8.76
C PHE A 220 -15.32 -20.07 -10.19
N GLY A 221 -16.15 -19.08 -10.53
CA GLY A 221 -16.70 -18.91 -11.88
C GLY A 221 -15.63 -18.63 -12.95
N SER A 222 -14.47 -18.10 -12.56
CA SER A 222 -13.33 -17.89 -13.46
C SER A 222 -12.64 -19.19 -13.85
N ILE A 223 -12.85 -20.28 -13.11
CA ILE A 223 -12.24 -21.59 -13.35
C ILE A 223 -13.13 -22.41 -14.28
N LYS A 224 -12.67 -22.64 -15.51
CA LYS A 224 -13.44 -23.41 -16.50
C LYS A 224 -13.73 -24.83 -16.01
N GLY A 225 -15.00 -25.22 -16.09
CA GLY A 225 -15.45 -26.58 -15.75
C GLY A 225 -15.62 -26.85 -14.25
N THR A 226 -15.62 -25.80 -13.42
CA THR A 226 -15.95 -25.89 -11.99
C THR A 226 -17.20 -25.07 -11.67
N SER A 227 -17.90 -25.51 -10.66
CA SER A 227 -18.98 -24.74 -10.01
C SER A 227 -18.89 -24.96 -8.50
N LEU A 228 -19.15 -23.91 -7.75
CA LEU A 228 -19.21 -24.02 -6.30
C LEU A 228 -20.64 -24.44 -5.90
N GLU A 229 -20.77 -25.62 -5.27
CA GLU A 229 -22.03 -26.06 -4.74
C GLU A 229 -22.49 -25.17 -3.59
N LYS A 230 -23.82 -25.01 -3.45
CA LYS A 230 -24.41 -24.12 -2.46
C LYS A 230 -23.96 -24.42 -1.04
N ASP A 231 -23.90 -25.71 -0.68
CA ASP A 231 -23.48 -26.11 0.66
C ASP A 231 -22.00 -25.83 0.94
N ALA A 232 -21.15 -25.95 -0.09
CA ALA A 232 -19.74 -25.59 -0.02
C ALA A 232 -19.59 -24.05 0.12
N LEU A 233 -20.36 -23.28 -0.61
CA LEU A 233 -20.37 -21.82 -0.51
C LEU A 233 -20.78 -21.37 0.90
N GLU A 234 -21.87 -21.92 1.45
CA GLU A 234 -22.34 -21.58 2.81
C GLU A 234 -21.32 -21.98 3.88
N LEU A 235 -20.60 -23.09 3.69
CA LEU A 235 -19.51 -23.50 4.56
C LEU A 235 -18.36 -22.48 4.53
N LEU A 236 -17.88 -22.09 3.34
CA LEU A 236 -16.80 -21.11 3.17
C LEU A 236 -17.19 -19.74 3.75
N LEU A 237 -18.42 -19.29 3.54
CA LEU A 237 -18.96 -18.08 4.13
C LEU A 237 -18.88 -18.10 5.65
N ARG A 238 -19.40 -19.17 6.24
CA ARG A 238 -19.44 -19.33 7.70
C ARG A 238 -18.06 -19.38 8.32
N GLU A 239 -17.16 -20.16 7.75
CA GLU A 239 -15.82 -20.41 8.31
C GLU A 239 -14.87 -19.21 8.08
N SER A 240 -15.02 -18.46 6.98
CA SER A 240 -14.22 -17.26 6.74
C SER A 240 -14.58 -16.12 7.70
N LYS A 241 -15.83 -16.07 8.17
CA LYS A 241 -16.37 -14.96 9.00
C LYS A 241 -16.10 -13.57 8.39
N GLY A 242 -16.08 -13.49 7.07
CA GLY A 242 -15.77 -12.26 6.36
C GLY A 242 -14.28 -11.87 6.36
N HIS A 243 -13.38 -12.71 6.88
CA HIS A 243 -11.96 -12.40 6.92
C HIS A 243 -11.32 -12.64 5.53
N PRO A 244 -10.86 -11.59 4.81
CA PRO A 244 -10.40 -11.73 3.42
C PRO A 244 -9.27 -12.76 3.25
N TYR A 245 -8.28 -12.73 4.14
CA TYR A 245 -7.18 -13.70 4.10
C TYR A 245 -7.63 -15.14 4.32
N ILE A 246 -8.55 -15.38 5.26
CA ILE A 246 -9.09 -16.73 5.51
C ILE A 246 -9.88 -17.22 4.29
N MET A 247 -10.69 -16.36 3.69
CA MET A 247 -11.41 -16.67 2.45
C MET A 247 -10.44 -17.07 1.32
N GLN A 248 -9.37 -16.31 1.11
CA GLN A 248 -8.33 -16.64 0.12
C GLN A 248 -7.66 -18.00 0.42
N LEU A 249 -7.35 -18.25 1.69
CA LEU A 249 -6.71 -19.48 2.14
C LEU A 249 -7.60 -20.70 1.91
N GLN A 250 -8.88 -20.58 2.27
CA GLN A 250 -9.87 -21.65 2.07
C GLN A 250 -10.07 -21.98 0.58
N GLY A 251 -10.24 -20.94 -0.25
CA GLY A 251 -10.37 -21.11 -1.70
C GLY A 251 -9.13 -21.78 -2.31
N TYR A 252 -7.95 -21.32 -1.91
CA TYR A 252 -6.68 -21.89 -2.35
C TYR A 252 -6.59 -23.40 -2.07
N TYR A 253 -6.77 -23.81 -0.84
CA TYR A 253 -6.68 -25.23 -0.47
C TYR A 253 -7.78 -26.08 -1.08
N LEU A 254 -8.97 -25.51 -1.31
CA LEU A 254 -10.04 -26.25 -1.97
C LEU A 254 -9.64 -26.62 -3.41
N ILE A 255 -9.13 -25.66 -4.18
CA ILE A 255 -8.68 -25.91 -5.56
C ILE A 255 -7.45 -26.83 -5.59
N ASP A 256 -6.51 -26.65 -4.68
CA ASP A 256 -5.31 -27.49 -4.58
C ASP A 256 -5.67 -28.95 -4.32
N ASN A 257 -6.56 -29.22 -3.37
CA ASN A 257 -7.07 -30.56 -3.07
C ASN A 257 -7.82 -31.20 -4.27
N ILE A 258 -8.59 -30.40 -5.03
CA ILE A 258 -9.26 -30.86 -6.25
C ILE A 258 -8.23 -31.27 -7.29
N ASN A 259 -7.22 -30.43 -7.51
CA ASN A 259 -6.13 -30.71 -8.45
C ASN A 259 -5.37 -32.00 -8.10
N GLU A 260 -5.05 -32.24 -6.83
CA GLU A 260 -4.40 -33.47 -6.38
C GLU A 260 -5.25 -34.72 -6.65
N LYS A 261 -6.58 -34.64 -6.41
CA LYS A 261 -7.49 -35.76 -6.70
C LYS A 261 -7.56 -36.06 -8.20
N VAL A 262 -7.64 -35.03 -9.03
CA VAL A 262 -7.65 -35.16 -10.50
C VAL A 262 -6.37 -35.82 -11.00
N GLN A 263 -5.20 -35.45 -10.47
CA GLN A 263 -3.92 -36.06 -10.81
C GLN A 263 -3.85 -37.54 -10.42
N LYS A 264 -4.31 -37.89 -9.21
CA LYS A 264 -4.35 -39.28 -8.74
C LYS A 264 -5.22 -40.16 -9.64
N VAL A 265 -6.42 -39.68 -10.02
CA VAL A 265 -7.31 -40.42 -10.92
C VAL A 265 -6.67 -40.58 -12.33
N ALA A 266 -6.09 -39.52 -12.89
CA ALA A 266 -5.43 -39.60 -14.18
C ALA A 266 -4.24 -40.58 -14.18
N SER A 267 -3.46 -40.62 -13.10
CA SER A 267 -2.34 -41.57 -12.96
C SER A 267 -2.79 -43.03 -12.86
N GLN A 268 -3.95 -43.28 -12.25
CA GLN A 268 -4.50 -44.64 -12.13
C GLN A 268 -5.17 -45.15 -13.42
N THR A 269 -5.59 -44.24 -14.30
CA THR A 269 -6.24 -44.60 -15.55
C THR A 269 -5.20 -44.90 -16.67
N LEU A 270 -3.94 -44.53 -16.46
CA LEU A 270 -2.83 -44.75 -17.42
C LEU A 270 -2.02 -46.03 -17.14
N VAL A 271 -2.39 -46.85 -16.14
CA VAL A 271 -1.84 -48.16 -15.79
C VAL A 271 -2.85 -49.22 -16.16
#